data_5e8c7ce75af21eb1a7ebb5b77fe42d18
#
_entry.id   5e8c7ce75af21eb1a7ebb5b77fe42d18
#
_cell.length_a   1.000
_cell.length_b   1.000
_cell.length_c   1.000
_cell.angle_alpha   90.00
_cell.angle_beta   90.00
_cell.angle_gamma   90.00
#
_symmetry.space_group_name_H-M   'P 1'
#
loop_
_entity.id
_entity.type
_entity.pdbx_description
1 polymer ?
#
loop_
_entity_poly.entity_id
_entity_poly.type
_entity_poly.pdbx_seq_one_letter_code
_entity_poly.pdbx_strand_id
1 'polypeptide(L)'
;LMQGELDIACVPANLASVLYNRTEGGIVTLAVNTLGVLYIVENGNAVASMADLAGKTIVASGKGSTPEYALRYLLTENGIDPDTGVTIDWKSEHSECVAALASGSATIAMLPQPFVTVAQTQLPDLRVALDLTEEWDALDNGSALLTGVVVARADFVEEHPAAVEEFLTSYAESVEWVNANTAEAAELIGGYDIVDAAVAEKALPYCNI
;
A
#
# COMPACT_ATOMS: atom_id res chain seq x y z
N LEU A 1 11.00 5.95 16.66
CA LEU A 1 12.12 6.59 15.97
C LEU A 1 12.46 7.96 16.62
N MET A 2 11.59 8.98 16.49
CA MET A 2 11.88 10.35 16.97
C MET A 2 12.14 10.45 18.50
N GLN A 3 11.63 9.53 19.30
CA GLN A 3 11.83 9.48 20.75
C GLN A 3 12.94 8.50 21.17
N GLY A 4 13.60 7.84 20.21
CA GLY A 4 14.66 6.87 20.47
C GLY A 4 14.20 5.51 21.02
N GLU A 5 12.89 5.22 20.99
CA GLU A 5 12.35 3.95 21.46
C GLU A 5 12.49 2.82 20.42
N LEU A 6 12.64 3.19 19.14
CA LEU A 6 12.86 2.29 18.03
C LEU A 6 14.01 2.82 17.18
N ASP A 7 14.85 1.94 16.67
CA ASP A 7 15.99 2.27 15.82
C ASP A 7 15.67 2.06 14.34
N ILE A 8 14.87 1.04 14.02
CA ILE A 8 14.44 0.69 12.65
C ILE A 8 12.91 0.55 12.64
N ALA A 9 12.26 1.01 11.58
CA ALA A 9 10.81 0.85 11.40
C ALA A 9 10.42 0.79 9.91
N CYS A 10 9.33 0.08 9.61
CA CYS A 10 8.63 0.17 8.32
C CYS A 10 7.63 1.32 8.39
N VAL A 11 7.64 2.18 7.40
CA VAL A 11 6.74 3.35 7.34
C VAL A 11 6.25 3.59 5.91
N PRO A 12 5.09 4.28 5.73
CA PRO A 12 4.71 4.78 4.41
C PRO A 12 5.79 5.69 3.81
N ALA A 13 6.02 5.59 2.51
CA ALA A 13 7.11 6.30 1.83
C ALA A 13 7.06 7.83 2.04
N ASN A 14 5.86 8.43 2.01
CA ASN A 14 5.70 9.86 2.29
C ASN A 14 6.07 10.23 3.73
N LEU A 15 5.83 9.34 4.71
CA LEU A 15 6.17 9.58 6.10
C LEU A 15 7.70 9.61 6.31
N ALA A 16 8.45 8.78 5.58
CA ALA A 16 9.91 8.82 5.61
C ALA A 16 10.44 10.21 5.24
N SER A 17 9.90 10.83 4.18
CA SER A 17 10.22 12.20 3.77
C SER A 17 9.88 13.24 4.85
N VAL A 18 8.72 13.12 5.49
CA VAL A 18 8.31 14.00 6.61
C VAL A 18 9.24 13.85 7.80
N LEU A 19 9.60 12.61 8.16
CA LEU A 19 10.51 12.33 9.27
C LEU A 19 11.91 12.88 8.99
N TYR A 20 12.44 12.66 7.79
CA TYR A 20 13.73 13.19 7.36
C TYR A 20 13.80 14.72 7.54
N ASN A 21 12.79 15.44 7.03
CA ASN A 21 12.74 16.89 7.14
C ASN A 21 12.58 17.37 8.59
N ARG A 22 11.76 16.71 9.40
CA ARG A 22 11.53 17.10 10.80
C ARG A 22 12.73 16.82 11.71
N THR A 23 13.56 15.85 11.35
CA THR A 23 14.76 15.48 12.11
C THR A 23 16.03 16.08 11.50
N GLU A 24 15.89 16.93 10.47
CA GLU A 24 17.03 17.56 9.76
C GLU A 24 18.06 16.51 9.27
N GLY A 25 17.56 15.39 8.73
CA GLY A 25 18.39 14.28 8.25
C GLY A 25 18.68 13.19 9.29
N GLY A 26 18.05 13.25 10.47
CA GLY A 26 18.22 12.24 11.52
C GLY A 26 17.57 10.88 11.23
N ILE A 27 16.94 10.72 10.06
CA ILE A 27 16.36 9.46 9.58
C ILE A 27 16.89 9.16 8.19
N VAL A 28 17.28 7.91 7.93
CA VAL A 28 17.72 7.43 6.62
C VAL A 28 16.83 6.29 6.13
N THR A 29 16.64 6.17 4.83
CA THR A 29 15.95 5.03 4.23
C THR A 29 16.96 3.92 3.95
N LEU A 30 16.69 2.71 4.45
CA LEU A 30 17.52 1.52 4.27
C LEU A 30 17.10 0.69 3.06
N ALA A 31 15.77 0.57 2.84
CA ALA A 31 15.22 -0.24 1.76
C ALA A 31 13.83 0.26 1.36
N VAL A 32 13.44 -0.05 0.14
CA VAL A 32 12.05 -0.04 -0.31
C VAL A 32 11.50 -1.44 -0.05
N ASN A 33 10.39 -1.55 0.68
CA ASN A 33 9.82 -2.84 1.05
C ASN A 33 8.45 -3.12 0.42
N THR A 34 7.83 -2.12 -0.20
CA THR A 34 6.56 -2.30 -0.90
C THR A 34 6.47 -1.36 -2.09
N LEU A 35 6.23 -1.93 -3.27
CA LEU A 35 5.97 -1.21 -4.51
C LEU A 35 4.51 -1.39 -4.91
N GLY A 36 3.80 -0.28 -5.17
CA GLY A 36 2.42 -0.35 -5.64
C GLY A 36 1.44 -0.87 -4.60
N VAL A 37 0.81 -2.00 -4.87
CA VAL A 37 -0.22 -2.73 -4.10
C VAL A 37 -1.53 -1.98 -3.88
N LEU A 38 -1.79 -0.91 -4.62
CA LEU A 38 -3.04 -0.15 -4.58
C LEU A 38 -3.87 -0.46 -5.82
N TYR A 39 -5.16 -0.70 -5.63
CA TYR A 39 -6.08 -1.10 -6.68
C TYR A 39 -7.39 -0.34 -6.59
N ILE A 40 -7.98 0.02 -7.73
CA ILE A 40 -9.39 0.37 -7.79
C ILE A 40 -10.16 -0.92 -8.01
N VAL A 41 -11.04 -1.24 -7.07
CA VAL A 41 -11.98 -2.37 -7.17
C VAL A 41 -13.38 -1.86 -7.42
N GLU A 42 -14.17 -2.64 -8.16
CA GLU A 42 -15.53 -2.28 -8.51
C GLU A 42 -16.48 -3.48 -8.40
N ASN A 43 -17.61 -3.26 -7.75
CA ASN A 43 -18.78 -4.13 -7.83
C ASN A 43 -19.69 -3.58 -8.95
N GLY A 44 -19.38 -3.94 -10.19
CA GLY A 44 -19.97 -3.40 -11.40
C GLY A 44 -19.05 -3.51 -12.60
N ASN A 45 -19.32 -2.73 -13.64
CA ASN A 45 -18.54 -2.76 -14.89
C ASN A 45 -18.50 -1.38 -15.58
N ALA A 46 -18.38 -0.31 -14.77
CA ALA A 46 -18.40 1.06 -15.27
C ALA A 46 -17.03 1.72 -15.34
N VAL A 47 -15.98 1.08 -14.76
CA VAL A 47 -14.60 1.57 -14.74
C VAL A 47 -13.71 0.65 -15.57
N ALA A 48 -13.17 1.14 -16.67
CA ALA A 48 -12.23 0.42 -17.53
C ALA A 48 -10.90 1.20 -17.69
N SER A 49 -10.88 2.48 -17.27
CA SER A 49 -9.71 3.36 -17.30
C SER A 49 -9.79 4.39 -16.19
N MET A 50 -8.69 5.09 -15.90
CA MET A 50 -8.68 6.21 -14.95
C MET A 50 -9.71 7.29 -15.33
N ALA A 51 -9.92 7.54 -16.63
CA ALA A 51 -10.88 8.55 -17.10
C ALA A 51 -12.32 8.25 -16.68
N ASP A 52 -12.70 6.98 -16.51
CA ASP A 52 -14.03 6.57 -16.10
C ASP A 52 -14.36 6.89 -14.63
N LEU A 53 -13.35 7.28 -13.85
CA LEU A 53 -13.52 7.71 -12.47
C LEU A 53 -14.13 9.11 -12.37
N ALA A 54 -14.14 9.89 -13.46
CA ALA A 54 -14.73 11.23 -13.46
C ALA A 54 -16.22 11.21 -13.02
N GLY A 55 -16.55 12.05 -12.05
CA GLY A 55 -17.90 12.15 -11.45
C GLY A 55 -18.30 10.98 -10.56
N LYS A 56 -17.42 10.01 -10.33
CA LYS A 56 -17.68 8.86 -9.45
C LYS A 56 -17.40 9.17 -7.99
N THR A 57 -17.96 8.34 -7.11
CA THR A 57 -17.56 8.28 -5.69
C THR A 57 -16.67 7.09 -5.48
N ILE A 58 -15.48 7.32 -4.91
CA ILE A 58 -14.48 6.32 -4.57
C ILE A 58 -14.35 6.27 -3.05
N VAL A 59 -14.62 5.13 -2.43
CA VAL A 59 -14.34 4.94 -1.01
C VAL A 59 -12.88 4.55 -0.86
N ALA A 60 -12.16 5.22 0.02
CA ALA A 60 -10.73 5.01 0.22
C ALA A 60 -10.34 5.20 1.68
N SER A 61 -9.16 4.73 2.07
CA SER A 61 -8.53 5.01 3.36
C SER A 61 -7.07 5.43 3.16
N GLY A 62 -6.41 5.81 4.25
CA GLY A 62 -5.03 6.29 4.17
C GLY A 62 -4.93 7.76 3.80
N LYS A 63 -5.90 8.59 4.23
CA LYS A 63 -5.82 10.04 4.09
C LYS A 63 -4.59 10.59 4.82
N GLY A 64 -3.83 11.46 4.17
CA GLY A 64 -2.56 12.01 4.67
C GLY A 64 -1.37 11.07 4.49
N SER A 65 -1.54 9.94 3.78
CA SER A 65 -0.47 8.99 3.50
C SER A 65 -0.36 8.66 2.01
N THR A 66 0.57 7.80 1.63
CA THR A 66 0.87 7.48 0.22
C THR A 66 -0.37 7.15 -0.63
N PRO A 67 -1.37 6.39 -0.15
CA PRO A 67 -2.58 6.12 -0.94
C PRO A 67 -3.31 7.38 -1.41
N GLU A 68 -3.47 8.39 -0.55
CA GLU A 68 -4.10 9.64 -0.96
C GLU A 68 -3.30 10.34 -2.05
N TYR A 69 -1.99 10.51 -1.83
CA TYR A 69 -1.15 11.23 -2.78
C TYR A 69 -1.06 10.51 -4.13
N ALA A 70 -0.96 9.18 -4.12
CA ALA A 70 -0.94 8.38 -5.33
C ALA A 70 -2.24 8.52 -6.15
N LEU A 71 -3.40 8.35 -5.49
CA LEU A 71 -4.70 8.51 -6.16
C LEU A 71 -4.87 9.91 -6.74
N ARG A 72 -4.58 10.96 -5.96
CA ARG A 72 -4.71 12.36 -6.40
C ARG A 72 -3.78 12.66 -7.57
N TYR A 73 -2.56 12.16 -7.54
CA TYR A 73 -1.59 12.33 -8.62
C TYR A 73 -2.10 11.66 -9.90
N LEU A 74 -2.49 10.37 -9.84
CA LEU A 74 -3.00 9.64 -10.99
C LEU A 74 -4.27 10.29 -11.58
N LEU A 75 -5.18 10.77 -10.75
CA LEU A 75 -6.35 11.52 -11.21
C LEU A 75 -5.94 12.77 -11.97
N THR A 76 -4.99 13.56 -11.42
CA THR A 76 -4.52 14.80 -12.05
C THR A 76 -3.85 14.53 -13.39
N GLU A 77 -2.96 13.54 -13.48
CA GLU A 77 -2.28 13.17 -14.72
C GLU A 77 -3.25 12.67 -15.80
N ASN A 78 -4.40 12.14 -15.39
CA ASN A 78 -5.48 11.75 -16.29
C ASN A 78 -6.53 12.86 -16.52
N GLY A 79 -6.23 14.11 -16.16
CA GLY A 79 -7.05 15.27 -16.43
C GLY A 79 -8.29 15.39 -15.54
N ILE A 80 -8.33 14.68 -14.41
CA ILE A 80 -9.41 14.71 -13.43
C ILE A 80 -8.95 15.52 -12.22
N ASP A 81 -9.63 16.61 -11.91
CA ASP A 81 -9.40 17.36 -10.68
C ASP A 81 -9.81 16.51 -9.46
N PRO A 82 -8.88 16.16 -8.58
CA PRO A 82 -9.19 15.29 -7.44
C PRO A 82 -10.07 15.93 -6.37
N ASP A 83 -10.32 17.24 -6.42
CA ASP A 83 -11.17 17.96 -5.47
C ASP A 83 -12.59 18.22 -6.00
N THR A 84 -12.76 18.28 -7.32
CA THR A 84 -14.05 18.62 -7.95
C THR A 84 -14.50 17.62 -9.00
N GLY A 85 -13.58 16.86 -9.58
CA GLY A 85 -13.86 15.89 -10.65
C GLY A 85 -14.28 14.50 -10.17
N VAL A 86 -14.03 14.18 -8.89
CA VAL A 86 -14.45 12.95 -8.21
C VAL A 86 -14.90 13.26 -6.79
N THR A 87 -15.60 12.33 -6.15
CA THR A 87 -15.83 12.37 -4.70
C THR A 87 -15.00 11.27 -4.06
N ILE A 88 -14.06 11.60 -3.17
CA ILE A 88 -13.31 10.61 -2.40
C ILE A 88 -13.86 10.57 -0.99
N ASP A 89 -14.54 9.47 -0.64
CA ASP A 89 -15.10 9.23 0.69
C ASP A 89 -14.05 8.53 1.57
N TRP A 90 -13.34 9.30 2.37
CA TRP A 90 -12.25 8.82 3.20
C TRP A 90 -12.76 8.11 4.45
N LYS A 91 -12.37 6.86 4.63
CA LYS A 91 -12.57 6.06 5.83
C LYS A 91 -11.31 6.05 6.69
N SER A 92 -11.47 5.72 7.97
CA SER A 92 -10.35 5.61 8.91
C SER A 92 -9.50 4.38 8.60
N GLU A 93 -10.17 3.25 8.26
CA GLU A 93 -9.53 1.95 8.08
C GLU A 93 -9.93 1.30 6.75
N HIS A 94 -9.06 0.44 6.21
CA HIS A 94 -9.35 -0.33 4.99
C HIS A 94 -10.55 -1.26 5.16
N SER A 95 -10.75 -1.84 6.35
CA SER A 95 -11.89 -2.69 6.69
C SER A 95 -13.23 -1.97 6.55
N GLU A 96 -13.30 -0.66 6.80
CA GLU A 96 -14.50 0.15 6.59
C GLU A 96 -14.83 0.31 5.10
N CYS A 97 -13.80 0.39 4.24
CA CYS A 97 -13.99 0.41 2.79
C CYS A 97 -14.56 -0.95 2.31
N VAL A 98 -14.04 -2.06 2.82
CA VAL A 98 -14.57 -3.41 2.55
C VAL A 98 -16.02 -3.53 3.00
N ALA A 99 -16.35 -3.06 4.21
CA ALA A 99 -17.72 -3.05 4.72
C ALA A 99 -18.68 -2.20 3.88
N ALA A 100 -18.21 -1.06 3.36
CA ALA A 100 -19.01 -0.21 2.46
C ALA A 100 -19.33 -0.91 1.14
N LEU A 101 -18.37 -1.65 0.56
CA LEU A 101 -18.61 -2.48 -0.62
C LEU A 101 -19.58 -3.63 -0.31
N ALA A 102 -19.36 -4.36 0.78
CA ALA A 102 -20.18 -5.51 1.17
C ALA A 102 -21.64 -5.14 1.47
N SER A 103 -21.87 -3.95 2.06
CA SER A 103 -23.23 -3.44 2.31
C SER A 103 -23.91 -2.84 1.08
N GLY A 104 -23.20 -2.68 -0.04
CA GLY A 104 -23.69 -2.00 -1.23
C GLY A 104 -23.83 -0.48 -1.09
N SER A 105 -23.30 0.12 -0.02
CA SER A 105 -23.25 1.58 0.14
C SER A 105 -22.20 2.25 -0.75
N ALA A 106 -21.23 1.47 -1.23
CA ALA A 106 -20.25 1.84 -2.23
C ALA A 106 -20.18 0.77 -3.33
N THR A 107 -19.85 1.18 -4.55
CA THR A 107 -19.60 0.29 -5.67
C THR A 107 -18.15 0.33 -6.14
N ILE A 108 -17.42 1.39 -5.80
CA ILE A 108 -16.02 1.60 -6.18
C ILE A 108 -15.22 1.91 -4.92
N ALA A 109 -14.10 1.23 -4.74
CA ALA A 109 -13.17 1.54 -3.66
C ALA A 109 -11.72 1.48 -4.14
N MET A 110 -10.84 2.23 -3.48
CA MET A 110 -9.40 2.04 -3.55
C MET A 110 -8.95 1.23 -2.34
N LEU A 111 -8.35 0.07 -2.59
CA LEU A 111 -7.89 -0.86 -1.55
C LEU A 111 -6.46 -1.33 -1.84
N PRO A 112 -5.64 -1.53 -0.80
CA PRO A 112 -4.39 -2.28 -0.93
C PRO A 112 -4.64 -3.79 -0.80
N GLN A 113 -3.64 -4.61 -1.15
CA GLN A 113 -3.55 -5.97 -0.64
C GLN A 113 -3.18 -5.94 0.86
N PRO A 114 -3.69 -6.87 1.68
CA PRO A 114 -4.57 -8.02 1.33
C PRO A 114 -6.08 -7.67 1.29
N PHE A 115 -6.48 -6.42 1.48
CA PHE A 115 -7.90 -6.02 1.58
C PHE A 115 -8.69 -6.21 0.29
N VAL A 116 -8.05 -6.16 -0.88
CA VAL A 116 -8.69 -6.57 -2.14
C VAL A 116 -9.13 -8.03 -2.06
N THR A 117 -8.24 -8.92 -1.61
CA THR A 117 -8.55 -10.36 -1.45
C THR A 117 -9.64 -10.59 -0.40
N VAL A 118 -9.61 -9.87 0.73
CA VAL A 118 -10.68 -9.91 1.75
C VAL A 118 -12.01 -9.50 1.15
N ALA A 119 -12.07 -8.40 0.40
CA ALA A 119 -13.29 -7.92 -0.24
C ALA A 119 -13.83 -8.92 -1.27
N GLN A 120 -12.98 -9.52 -2.10
CA GLN A 120 -13.35 -10.53 -3.09
C GLN A 120 -13.86 -11.84 -2.43
N THR A 121 -13.40 -12.16 -1.23
CA THR A 121 -13.94 -13.31 -0.47
C THR A 121 -15.39 -13.07 -0.04
N GLN A 122 -15.75 -11.81 0.27
CA GLN A 122 -17.12 -11.43 0.67
C GLN A 122 -18.01 -11.16 -0.55
N LEU A 123 -17.44 -10.68 -1.64
CA LEU A 123 -18.12 -10.29 -2.88
C LEU A 123 -17.43 -10.98 -4.06
N PRO A 124 -17.88 -12.21 -4.45
CA PRO A 124 -17.22 -12.97 -5.52
C PRO A 124 -17.22 -12.27 -6.88
N ASP A 125 -18.17 -11.36 -7.13
CA ASP A 125 -18.27 -10.59 -8.37
C ASP A 125 -17.46 -9.28 -8.36
N LEU A 126 -16.78 -8.97 -7.23
CA LEU A 126 -15.92 -7.81 -7.12
C LEU A 126 -14.69 -7.98 -8.00
N ARG A 127 -14.51 -7.09 -8.96
CA ARG A 127 -13.34 -7.12 -9.85
C ARG A 127 -12.30 -6.07 -9.46
N VAL A 128 -11.06 -6.35 -9.75
CA VAL A 128 -10.03 -5.33 -9.86
C VAL A 128 -10.28 -4.60 -11.18
N ALA A 129 -10.63 -3.32 -11.08
CA ALA A 129 -10.91 -2.48 -12.24
C ALA A 129 -9.62 -1.87 -12.80
N LEU A 130 -8.75 -1.37 -11.89
CA LEU A 130 -7.46 -0.78 -12.24
C LEU A 130 -6.39 -1.22 -11.23
N ASP A 131 -5.21 -1.53 -11.73
CA ASP A 131 -3.97 -1.63 -10.94
C ASP A 131 -3.28 -0.27 -10.97
N LEU A 132 -3.17 0.40 -9.83
CA LEU A 132 -2.60 1.75 -9.79
C LEU A 132 -1.07 1.75 -10.03
N THR A 133 -0.42 0.59 -9.93
CA THR A 133 0.99 0.44 -10.34
C THR A 133 1.10 0.50 -11.87
N GLU A 134 0.25 -0.25 -12.58
CA GLU A 134 0.20 -0.22 -14.04
C GLU A 134 -0.18 1.19 -14.56
N GLU A 135 -1.14 1.84 -13.92
CA GLU A 135 -1.55 3.21 -14.26
C GLU A 135 -0.41 4.22 -14.02
N TRP A 136 0.39 4.02 -12.96
CA TRP A 136 1.57 4.85 -12.68
C TRP A 136 2.67 4.66 -13.71
N ASP A 137 2.97 3.40 -14.02
CA ASP A 137 4.02 3.04 -15.00
C ASP A 137 3.66 3.54 -16.40
N ALA A 138 2.36 3.55 -16.75
CA ALA A 138 1.86 4.07 -18.03
C ALA A 138 2.11 5.58 -18.23
N LEU A 139 2.37 6.35 -17.16
CA LEU A 139 2.73 7.76 -17.26
C LEU A 139 4.14 7.99 -17.82
N ASP A 140 5.01 6.96 -17.82
CA ASP A 140 6.39 7.00 -18.32
C ASP A 140 7.20 8.20 -17.75
N ASN A 141 6.98 8.51 -16.49
CA ASN A 141 7.57 9.67 -15.80
C ASN A 141 8.93 9.36 -15.16
N GLY A 142 9.49 8.17 -15.39
CA GLY A 142 10.78 7.72 -14.86
C GLY A 142 10.79 7.45 -13.35
N SER A 143 9.61 7.30 -12.72
CA SER A 143 9.45 6.96 -11.30
C SER A 143 8.64 5.70 -11.12
N ALA A 144 8.66 5.12 -9.90
CA ALA A 144 7.84 4.00 -9.49
C ALA A 144 6.91 4.41 -8.33
N LEU A 145 5.75 3.73 -8.22
CA LEU A 145 4.83 3.92 -7.11
C LEU A 145 5.39 3.28 -5.84
N LEU A 146 6.13 4.06 -5.04
CA LEU A 146 6.68 3.62 -3.76
C LEU A 146 5.64 3.79 -2.66
N THR A 147 5.26 2.70 -2.01
CA THR A 147 4.24 2.74 -0.93
C THR A 147 4.81 2.51 0.45
N GLY A 148 5.81 1.66 0.59
CA GLY A 148 6.44 1.35 1.86
C GLY A 148 7.96 1.37 1.81
N VAL A 149 8.57 1.81 2.91
CA VAL A 149 10.04 1.82 3.08
C VAL A 149 10.43 1.40 4.49
N VAL A 150 11.63 0.85 4.60
CA VAL A 150 12.33 0.62 5.87
C VAL A 150 13.21 1.83 6.13
N VAL A 151 13.05 2.44 7.29
CA VAL A 151 13.86 3.58 7.74
C VAL A 151 14.56 3.28 9.06
N ALA A 152 15.68 3.94 9.28
CA ALA A 152 16.42 3.87 10.55
C ALA A 152 16.83 5.25 11.02
N ARG A 153 17.14 5.37 12.32
CA ARG A 153 17.81 6.54 12.86
C ARG A 153 19.24 6.63 12.30
N ALA A 154 19.64 7.82 11.88
CA ALA A 154 20.96 8.05 11.29
C ALA A 154 22.09 7.74 12.27
N ASP A 155 21.95 8.16 13.54
CA ASP A 155 22.91 7.88 14.61
C ASP A 155 23.06 6.35 14.87
N PHE A 156 21.95 5.60 14.87
CA PHE A 156 21.99 4.14 15.00
C PHE A 156 22.76 3.49 13.84
N VAL A 157 22.57 3.95 12.61
CA VAL A 157 23.28 3.43 11.43
C VAL A 157 24.78 3.68 11.54
N GLU A 158 25.18 4.86 12.04
CA GLU A 158 26.60 5.24 12.23
C GLU A 158 27.24 4.45 13.38
N GLU A 159 26.53 4.27 14.49
CA GLU A 159 27.05 3.62 15.69
C GLU A 159 27.01 2.09 15.60
N HIS A 160 26.06 1.52 14.80
CA HIS A 160 25.82 0.07 14.72
C HIS A 160 25.77 -0.46 13.28
N PRO A 161 26.75 -0.16 12.39
CA PRO A 161 26.68 -0.54 10.98
C PRO A 161 26.58 -2.06 10.76
N ALA A 162 27.22 -2.88 11.60
CA ALA A 162 27.13 -4.33 11.51
C ALA A 162 25.72 -4.86 11.81
N ALA A 163 25.01 -4.26 12.77
CA ALA A 163 23.63 -4.64 13.07
C ALA A 163 22.66 -4.25 11.93
N VAL A 164 22.90 -3.13 11.26
CA VAL A 164 22.14 -2.71 10.09
C VAL A 164 22.36 -3.66 8.91
N GLU A 165 23.61 -4.07 8.66
CA GLU A 165 23.95 -5.04 7.60
C GLU A 165 23.31 -6.41 7.87
N GLU A 166 23.39 -6.92 9.11
CA GLU A 166 22.74 -8.17 9.52
C GLU A 166 21.21 -8.09 9.37
N PHE A 167 20.60 -6.97 9.78
CA PHE A 167 19.18 -6.74 9.59
C PHE A 167 18.78 -6.78 8.11
N LEU A 168 19.50 -6.05 7.24
CA LEU A 168 19.18 -6.01 5.81
C LEU A 168 19.35 -7.37 5.14
N THR A 169 20.38 -8.12 5.53
CA THR A 169 20.62 -9.49 5.05
C THR A 169 19.47 -10.41 5.44
N SER A 170 19.11 -10.44 6.73
CA SER A 170 18.01 -11.27 7.23
C SER A 170 16.66 -10.85 6.66
N TYR A 171 16.47 -9.55 6.43
CA TYR A 171 15.26 -9.02 5.80
C TYR A 171 15.13 -9.51 4.36
N ALA A 172 16.19 -9.41 3.56
CA ALA A 172 16.21 -9.90 2.18
C ALA A 172 15.97 -11.42 2.11
N GLU A 173 16.64 -12.20 2.97
CA GLU A 173 16.42 -13.65 3.07
C GLU A 173 14.96 -13.98 3.43
N SER A 174 14.35 -13.20 4.33
CA SER A 174 12.93 -13.37 4.69
C SER A 174 11.99 -13.10 3.53
N VAL A 175 12.25 -12.05 2.74
CA VAL A 175 11.47 -11.72 1.53
C VAL A 175 11.61 -12.84 0.49
N GLU A 176 12.82 -13.31 0.22
CA GLU A 176 13.07 -14.42 -0.69
C GLU A 176 12.35 -15.70 -0.23
N TRP A 177 12.39 -15.98 1.08
CA TRP A 177 11.73 -17.16 1.64
C TRP A 177 10.21 -17.07 1.50
N VAL A 178 9.59 -15.92 1.82
CA VAL A 178 8.14 -15.72 1.67
C VAL A 178 7.71 -15.91 0.22
N ASN A 179 8.44 -15.34 -0.72
CA ASN A 179 8.11 -15.45 -2.15
C ASN A 179 8.30 -16.88 -2.69
N ALA A 180 9.23 -17.65 -2.13
CA ALA A 180 9.47 -19.05 -2.52
C ALA A 180 8.54 -20.05 -1.81
N ASN A 181 7.97 -19.71 -0.64
CA ASN A 181 7.22 -20.60 0.23
C ASN A 181 5.87 -19.97 0.64
N THR A 182 5.08 -19.53 -0.32
CA THR A 182 3.85 -18.76 -0.08
C THR A 182 2.83 -19.46 0.82
N ALA A 183 2.69 -20.78 0.73
CA ALA A 183 1.76 -21.56 1.58
C ALA A 183 2.21 -21.57 3.04
N GLU A 184 3.50 -21.87 3.31
CA GLU A 184 4.06 -21.86 4.66
C GLU A 184 4.10 -20.43 5.24
N ALA A 185 4.38 -19.42 4.41
CA ALA A 185 4.31 -18.02 4.80
C ALA A 185 2.89 -17.62 5.19
N ALA A 186 1.88 -18.05 4.44
CA ALA A 186 0.47 -17.80 4.76
C ALA A 186 0.06 -18.40 6.12
N GLU A 187 0.51 -19.61 6.43
CA GLU A 187 0.27 -20.25 7.75
C GLU A 187 0.92 -19.43 8.89
N LEU A 188 2.14 -18.92 8.70
CA LEU A 188 2.78 -18.04 9.68
C LEU A 188 2.03 -16.72 9.84
N ILE A 189 1.60 -16.09 8.76
CA ILE A 189 0.83 -14.84 8.75
C ILE A 189 -0.48 -15.04 9.52
N GLY A 190 -1.17 -16.16 9.28
CA GLY A 190 -2.37 -16.53 10.03
C GLY A 190 -2.08 -16.80 11.50
N GLY A 191 -0.97 -17.47 11.81
CA GLY A 191 -0.55 -17.77 13.18
C GLY A 191 -0.19 -16.54 14.00
N TYR A 192 0.21 -15.43 13.35
CA TYR A 192 0.45 -14.12 13.97
C TYR A 192 -0.76 -13.20 13.99
N ASP A 193 -1.95 -13.68 13.60
CA ASP A 193 -3.19 -12.90 13.55
C ASP A 193 -3.09 -11.61 12.68
N ILE A 194 -2.25 -11.64 11.62
CA ILE A 194 -2.12 -10.51 10.70
C ILE A 194 -3.31 -10.49 9.75
N VAL A 195 -3.60 -11.64 9.13
CA VAL A 195 -4.78 -11.91 8.30
C VAL A 195 -4.98 -13.43 8.24
N ASP A 196 -6.19 -13.91 7.97
CA ASP A 196 -6.46 -15.35 7.83
C ASP A 196 -5.51 -16.00 6.81
N ALA A 197 -4.95 -17.18 7.13
CA ALA A 197 -3.99 -17.88 6.29
C ALA A 197 -4.51 -18.11 4.86
N ALA A 198 -5.79 -18.47 4.69
CA ALA A 198 -6.40 -18.66 3.38
C ALA A 198 -6.52 -17.35 2.56
N VAL A 199 -6.59 -16.20 3.22
CA VAL A 199 -6.54 -14.88 2.58
C VAL A 199 -5.09 -14.54 2.24
N ALA A 200 -4.16 -14.75 3.17
CA ALA A 200 -2.73 -14.51 2.96
C ALA A 200 -2.20 -15.29 1.75
N GLU A 201 -2.50 -16.59 1.64
CA GLU A 201 -2.07 -17.43 0.52
C GLU A 201 -2.50 -16.86 -0.84
N LYS A 202 -3.73 -16.34 -0.93
CA LYS A 202 -4.25 -15.72 -2.16
C LYS A 202 -3.70 -14.33 -2.41
N ALA A 203 -3.39 -13.56 -1.37
CA ALA A 203 -2.96 -12.18 -1.48
C ALA A 203 -1.46 -12.05 -1.75
N LEU A 204 -0.62 -12.93 -1.19
CA LEU A 204 0.85 -12.87 -1.27
C LEU A 204 1.39 -12.65 -2.69
N PRO A 205 0.88 -13.34 -3.75
CA PRO A 205 1.35 -13.12 -5.13
C PRO A 205 1.15 -11.68 -5.64
N TYR A 206 0.31 -10.89 -4.97
CA TYR A 206 -0.04 -9.52 -5.34
C TYR A 206 0.46 -8.48 -4.34
N CYS A 207 1.18 -8.90 -3.29
CA CYS A 207 1.68 -7.99 -2.26
C CYS A 207 2.95 -7.23 -2.66
N ASN A 208 3.62 -7.68 -3.72
CA ASN A 208 4.79 -7.02 -4.32
C ASN A 208 5.87 -6.62 -3.28
N ILE A 209 6.25 -7.61 -2.48
CA ILE A 209 7.27 -7.50 -1.43
C ILE A 209 8.64 -7.95 -1.94
#